data_cc6240168ce19e4f3910e5f61916cd15
#
_entry.id   cc6240168ce19e4f3910e5f61916cd15
#
_cell.length_a   1.000
_cell.length_b   1.000
_cell.length_c   1.000
_cell.angle_alpha   90.00
_cell.angle_beta   90.00
_cell.angle_gamma   90.00
#
_symmetry.space_group_name_H-M   'P 1'
#
loop_
_entity.id
_entity.type
_entity.pdbx_description
1 polymer ?
#
loop_
_entity_poly.entity_id
_entity_poly.type
_entity_poly.pdbx_seq_one_letter_code
_entity_poly.pdbx_strand_id
1 'polypeptide(L)' 'EIGVTPIEAVGKEFNPDFHNAVMRGEDEELGENIVSEEFQKGYLYRESVVRHSMVKVVNC' A
#
# COMPACT_ATOMS: atom_id res chain seq x y z
N GLU A 1 -12.51 1.48 -17.91
CA GLU A 1 -11.95 2.47 -17.09
C GLU A 1 -12.81 3.66 -16.92
N ILE A 2 -13.35 3.83 -15.79
CA ILE A 2 -14.23 4.94 -15.53
C ILE A 2 -13.69 5.75 -14.39
N GLY A 3 -12.45 6.20 -14.55
CA GLY A 3 -11.81 7.05 -13.58
C GLY A 3 -11.22 6.32 -12.39
N VAL A 4 -11.12 5.00 -12.48
CA VAL A 4 -10.48 4.21 -11.42
C VAL A 4 -8.99 4.16 -11.68
N THR A 5 -8.20 4.46 -10.66
CA THR A 5 -6.75 4.42 -10.78
C THR A 5 -6.18 3.45 -9.76
N PRO A 6 -5.14 2.70 -10.14
CA PRO A 6 -4.51 1.78 -9.19
C PRO A 6 -3.72 2.56 -8.15
N ILE A 7 -3.69 2.02 -6.94
CA ILE A 7 -2.92 2.60 -5.85
C ILE A 7 -1.51 2.00 -5.91
N GLU A 8 -0.51 2.85 -6.03
CA GLU A 8 0.86 2.40 -5.97
C GLU A 8 1.31 2.39 -4.53
N ALA A 9 1.80 1.24 -4.09
CA ALA A 9 2.15 1.06 -2.70
C ALA A 9 3.62 0.69 -2.52
N VAL A 10 4.14 -0.17 -3.37
CA VAL A 10 5.50 -0.69 -3.21
C VAL A 10 6.53 0.43 -3.27
N GLY A 11 7.41 0.45 -2.27
CA GLY A 11 8.46 1.44 -2.20
C GLY A 11 8.00 2.78 -1.64
N LYS A 12 6.75 2.88 -1.27
CA LYS A 12 6.20 4.12 -0.72
C LYS A 12 5.88 3.97 0.75
N GLU A 13 5.69 5.11 1.41
CA GLU A 13 5.32 5.11 2.81
C GLU A 13 3.93 4.49 2.97
N PHE A 14 3.80 3.68 3.99
CA PHE A 14 2.51 3.05 4.28
C PHE A 14 1.46 4.09 4.62
N ASN A 15 0.31 3.96 4.02
CA ASN A 15 -0.81 4.85 4.28
C ASN A 15 -2.03 4.00 4.63
N PRO A 16 -2.47 4.02 5.90
CA PRO A 16 -3.59 3.17 6.32
C PRO A 16 -4.91 3.54 5.66
N ASP A 17 -5.00 4.74 5.08
CA ASP A 17 -6.21 5.14 4.37
C ASP A 17 -6.35 4.41 3.04
N PHE A 18 -5.22 4.04 2.44
CA PHE A 18 -5.21 3.41 1.11
C PHE A 18 -4.74 1.97 1.14
N HIS A 19 -3.98 1.61 2.15
CA HIS A 19 -3.34 0.30 2.21
C HIS A 19 -3.82 -0.49 3.42
N ASN A 20 -3.80 -1.79 3.28
CA ASN A 20 -4.12 -2.69 4.37
C ASN A 20 -2.90 -3.58 4.62
N ALA A 21 -2.23 -3.36 5.73
CA ALA A 21 -1.04 -4.14 6.06
C ALA A 21 -1.46 -5.50 6.56
N VAL A 22 -1.26 -6.51 5.72
CA VAL A 22 -1.60 -7.88 6.09
C VAL A 22 -0.41 -8.64 6.65
N MET A 23 0.79 -8.11 6.42
CA MET A 23 2.01 -8.68 6.98
C MET A 23 2.96 -7.57 7.38
N ARG A 24 3.87 -7.88 8.28
CA ARG A 24 4.90 -6.96 8.71
C ARG A 24 6.24 -7.66 8.74
N GLY A 25 7.30 -6.91 8.53
CA GLY A 25 8.64 -7.45 8.54
C GLY A 25 9.64 -6.37 8.90
N GLU A 26 10.91 -6.69 8.73
CA GLU A 26 11.99 -5.74 9.00
C GLU A 26 12.96 -5.75 7.83
N ASP A 27 13.42 -4.57 7.45
CA ASP A 27 14.38 -4.43 6.37
C ASP A 27 15.22 -3.19 6.63
N GLU A 28 16.50 -3.39 6.89
CA GLU A 28 17.40 -2.29 7.21
C GLU A 28 17.63 -1.35 6.04
N GLU A 29 17.41 -1.84 4.83
CA GLU A 29 17.62 -1.02 3.64
C GLU A 29 16.47 -0.06 3.39
N LEU A 30 15.32 -0.32 3.97
CA LEU A 30 14.17 0.54 3.81
C LEU A 30 13.93 1.36 5.06
N GLY A 31 13.25 2.47 4.90
CA GLY A 31 12.92 3.32 6.03
C GLY A 31 11.77 2.77 6.85
N GLU A 32 11.29 3.57 7.77
CA GLU A 32 10.17 3.17 8.61
C GLU A 32 8.85 3.22 7.84
N ASN A 33 7.97 2.29 8.14
CA ASN A 33 6.64 2.24 7.54
C ASN A 33 6.66 2.23 6.02
N ILE A 34 7.61 1.49 5.45
CA ILE A 34 7.69 1.41 3.99
C ILE A 34 7.06 0.11 3.52
N VAL A 35 6.27 0.22 2.48
CA VAL A 35 5.65 -0.95 1.86
C VAL A 35 6.71 -1.68 1.06
N SER A 36 6.99 -2.92 1.44
CA SER A 36 8.00 -3.72 0.74
C SER A 36 7.38 -4.56 -0.36
N GLU A 37 6.15 -5.00 -0.19
CA GLU A 37 5.47 -5.81 -1.18
C GLU A 37 3.99 -5.47 -1.24
N GLU A 38 3.42 -5.67 -2.40
CA GLU A 38 2.00 -5.49 -2.62
C GLU A 38 1.41 -6.84 -3.02
N PHE A 39 0.52 -7.36 -2.19
CA PHE A 39 -0.09 -8.66 -2.46
C PHE A 39 -1.34 -8.53 -3.33
N GLN A 40 -2.03 -7.42 -3.19
CA GLN A 40 -3.22 -7.17 -3.97
C GLN A 40 -3.34 -5.67 -4.23
N LYS A 41 -3.57 -5.32 -5.48
CA LYS A 41 -3.69 -3.92 -5.86
C LYS A 41 -4.99 -3.32 -5.34
N GLY A 42 -4.88 -2.09 -4.86
CA GLY A 42 -6.05 -1.33 -4.53
C GLY A 42 -6.38 -0.35 -5.64
N TYR A 43 -7.53 0.25 -5.56
CA TYR A 43 -7.99 1.20 -6.57
C TYR A 43 -8.68 2.39 -5.93
N LEU A 44 -8.49 3.54 -6.56
CA LEU A 44 -9.16 4.77 -6.17
C LEU A 44 -10.12 5.19 -7.27
N TYR A 45 -11.22 5.78 -6.87
CA TYR A 45 -12.16 6.35 -7.79
C TYR A 45 -12.58 7.71 -7.25
N ARG A 46 -12.21 8.78 -7.97
CA ARG A 46 -12.55 10.14 -7.59
C ARG A 46 -12.20 10.43 -6.12
N GLU A 47 -10.97 10.14 -5.76
CA GLU A 47 -10.45 10.36 -4.41
C GLU A 47 -11.06 9.46 -3.35
N SER A 48 -11.89 8.51 -3.76
CA SER A 48 -12.47 7.53 -2.84
C SER A 48 -11.77 6.20 -3.03
N VAL A 49 -11.47 5.53 -1.93
CA VAL A 49 -10.85 4.22 -2.00
C VAL A 49 -11.91 3.18 -2.30
N VAL A 50 -11.84 2.60 -3.50
CA VAL A 50 -12.76 1.55 -3.89
C VAL A 50 -12.33 0.23 -3.27
N ARG A 51 -11.03 0.00 -3.25
CA ARG A 51 -10.46 -1.23 -2.68
C ARG A 51 -9.08 -0.91 -2.11
N HIS A 52 -8.84 -1.33 -0.89
CA HIS A 52 -7.54 -1.14 -0.27
C HIS A 52 -6.52 -2.13 -0.84
N SER A 53 -5.28 -1.67 -0.98
CA SER A 53 -4.18 -2.55 -1.37
C SER A 53 -3.81 -3.42 -0.18
N MET A 54 -3.53 -4.69 -0.43
CA MET A 54 -2.98 -5.56 0.59
C MET A 54 -1.48 -5.54 0.44
N VAL A 55 -0.79 -5.10 1.46
CA VAL A 55 0.64 -4.85 1.38
C VAL A 55 1.38 -5.43 2.56
N LYS A 56 2.70 -5.52 2.41
CA LYS A 56 3.58 -5.89 3.49
C LYS A 56 4.39 -4.65 3.87
N VAL A 57 4.33 -4.29 5.13
CA VAL A 57 5.03 -3.12 5.65
C VAL A 57 6.23 -3.57 6.44
N VAL A 58 7.35 -2.86 6.31
CA VAL A 58 8.56 -3.15 7.06
C VAL A 58 8.90 -1.99 7.97
N ASN A 59 9.59 -2.33 9.04
CA ASN A 59 10.07 -1.34 10.02
C ASN A 59 8.94 -0.50 10.62
N CYS A 60 7.81 -1.13 10.76
CA CYS A 60 6.62 -0.49 11.31
C CYS A 60 6.64 -0.49 12.84
#